data_0c1a51d102dda7a912f7d67bca3996bd
#
_entry.id   0c1a51d102dda7a912f7d67bca3996bd
#
_cell.length_a   1.000
_cell.length_b   1.000
_cell.length_c   1.000
_cell.angle_alpha   90.00
_cell.angle_beta   90.00
_cell.angle_gamma   90.00
#
_symmetry.space_group_name_H-M   'P 1'
#
loop_
_entity.id
_entity.type
_entity.pdbx_description
1 polymer ?
#
loop_
_entity_poly.entity_id
_entity_poly.type
_entity_poly.pdbx_seq_one_letter_code
_entity_poly.pdbx_strand_id
1 'polypeptide(L)'
;MIHETATIDPKAKISTNVQIGPYCVVGPNVEIDEEVILQSHVHVLGKTKIGKRNKIYSFASIGNEPQDLKYNGEDTRLEIGNANKIREYVTINTGTIGGGGLTKVGNN
;
A
#
# COMPACT_ATOMS: atom_id res chain seq x y z
N MET A 1 8.45 -13.79 -3.99
CA MET A 1 7.85 -14.32 -5.23
C MET A 1 6.61 -13.51 -5.61
N ILE A 2 6.48 -13.18 -6.85
CA ILE A 2 5.33 -12.41 -7.35
C ILE A 2 4.46 -13.35 -8.19
N HIS A 3 3.20 -13.49 -7.80
CA HIS A 3 2.28 -14.36 -8.53
C HIS A 3 2.01 -13.80 -9.94
N GLU A 4 1.88 -14.66 -10.92
CA GLU A 4 1.72 -14.25 -12.32
C GLU A 4 0.45 -13.46 -12.60
N THR A 5 -0.60 -13.64 -11.77
CA THR A 5 -1.84 -12.88 -11.94
C THR A 5 -1.81 -11.51 -11.29
N ALA A 6 -0.76 -11.18 -10.54
CA ALA A 6 -0.63 -9.86 -9.95
C ALA A 6 -0.30 -8.82 -11.03
N THR A 7 -0.92 -7.65 -10.92
CA THR A 7 -0.66 -6.53 -11.83
C THR A 7 0.21 -5.52 -11.10
N ILE A 8 1.47 -5.41 -11.50
CA ILE A 8 2.42 -4.51 -10.87
C ILE A 8 2.91 -3.52 -11.90
N ASP A 9 2.70 -2.24 -11.63
CA ASP A 9 3.18 -1.20 -12.53
C ASP A 9 4.71 -1.25 -12.58
N PRO A 10 5.32 -1.16 -13.77
CA PRO A 10 6.77 -1.23 -13.89
C PRO A 10 7.52 -0.10 -13.16
N LYS A 11 6.84 0.98 -12.81
CA LYS A 11 7.45 2.07 -12.03
C LYS A 11 7.47 1.80 -10.54
N ALA A 12 6.73 0.81 -10.06
CA ALA A 12 6.72 0.46 -8.64
C ALA A 12 8.10 -0.01 -8.21
N LYS A 13 8.51 0.36 -6.99
CA LYS A 13 9.79 -0.06 -6.43
C LYS A 13 9.55 -1.17 -5.41
N ILE A 14 9.97 -2.36 -5.76
CA ILE A 14 9.74 -3.54 -4.93
C ILE A 14 11.09 -4.15 -4.55
N SER A 15 11.34 -4.23 -3.26
CA SER A 15 12.60 -4.76 -2.72
C SER A 15 12.67 -6.28 -2.79
N THR A 16 13.78 -6.82 -2.32
CA THR A 16 14.00 -8.27 -2.32
C THR A 16 13.10 -8.97 -1.30
N ASN A 17 12.85 -10.24 -1.55
CA ASN A 17 12.06 -11.11 -0.66
C ASN A 17 10.64 -10.61 -0.39
N VAL A 18 10.08 -9.83 -1.31
CA VAL A 18 8.67 -9.46 -1.25
C VAL A 18 7.84 -10.59 -1.87
N GLN A 19 6.76 -10.96 -1.19
CA GLN A 19 5.82 -11.94 -1.72
C GLN A 19 4.52 -11.24 -2.06
N ILE A 20 4.07 -11.40 -3.31
CA ILE A 20 2.84 -10.80 -3.80
C ILE A 20 1.95 -11.90 -4.33
N GLY A 21 0.81 -12.10 -3.69
CA GLY A 21 -0.14 -13.15 -4.03
C GLY A 21 -0.98 -12.84 -5.27
N PRO A 22 -1.89 -13.76 -5.62
CA PRO A 22 -2.68 -13.63 -6.84
C PRO A 22 -3.63 -12.44 -6.81
N TYR A 23 -3.84 -11.86 -7.99
CA TYR A 23 -4.78 -10.76 -8.23
C TYR A 23 -4.52 -9.50 -7.39
N CYS A 24 -3.29 -9.33 -6.90
CA CYS A 24 -2.88 -8.06 -6.30
C CYS A 24 -2.69 -7.00 -7.37
N VAL A 25 -2.90 -5.74 -7.00
CA VAL A 25 -2.64 -4.59 -7.88
C VAL A 25 -1.72 -3.63 -7.17
N VAL A 26 -0.60 -3.29 -7.80
CA VAL A 26 0.38 -2.34 -7.24
C VAL A 26 0.59 -1.22 -8.24
N GLY A 27 0.32 0.00 -7.81
CA GLY A 27 0.40 1.19 -8.67
C GLY A 27 1.81 1.73 -8.84
N PRO A 28 1.98 2.76 -9.71
CA PRO A 28 3.31 3.23 -10.13
C PRO A 28 4.10 3.99 -9.07
N ASN A 29 3.42 4.59 -8.11
CA ASN A 29 4.08 5.43 -7.09
C ASN A 29 4.21 4.70 -5.75
N VAL A 30 4.23 3.37 -5.79
CA VAL A 30 4.31 2.52 -4.62
C VAL A 30 5.74 2.07 -4.40
N GLU A 31 6.19 2.10 -3.15
CA GLU A 31 7.46 1.52 -2.73
C GLU A 31 7.18 0.46 -1.66
N ILE A 32 7.69 -0.74 -1.88
CA ILE A 32 7.53 -1.86 -0.94
C ILE A 32 8.90 -2.33 -0.51
N ASP A 33 9.18 -2.24 0.79
CA ASP A 33 10.46 -2.62 1.36
C ASP A 33 10.56 -4.13 1.57
N GLU A 34 11.68 -4.58 2.13
CA GLU A 34 12.03 -6.00 2.19
C GLU A 34 11.05 -6.83 3.03
N GLU A 35 10.88 -8.07 2.63
CA GLU A 35 10.15 -9.09 3.39
C GLU A 35 8.68 -8.74 3.66
N VAL A 36 8.08 -7.93 2.81
CA VAL A 36 6.65 -7.65 2.87
C VAL A 36 5.88 -8.78 2.19
N ILE A 37 4.75 -9.15 2.77
CA ILE A 37 3.86 -10.17 2.22
C ILE A 37 2.51 -9.54 1.91
N LEU A 38 2.11 -9.57 0.65
CA LEU A 38 0.75 -9.24 0.23
C LEU A 38 0.03 -10.54 -0.09
N GLN A 39 -1.07 -10.82 0.58
CA GLN A 39 -1.90 -11.97 0.27
C GLN A 39 -2.67 -11.72 -1.03
N SER A 40 -3.71 -12.48 -1.30
CA SER A 40 -4.45 -12.30 -2.56
C SER A 40 -5.33 -11.06 -2.54
N HIS A 41 -5.57 -10.48 -3.71
CA HIS A 41 -6.53 -9.38 -3.88
C HIS A 41 -6.23 -8.16 -3.00
N VAL A 42 -4.95 -7.84 -2.81
CA VAL A 42 -4.55 -6.63 -2.11
C VAL A 42 -4.26 -5.55 -3.14
N HIS A 43 -4.85 -4.38 -2.95
CA HIS A 43 -4.60 -3.21 -3.80
C HIS A 43 -3.72 -2.21 -3.06
N VAL A 44 -2.58 -1.88 -3.64
CA VAL A 44 -1.69 -0.85 -3.10
C VAL A 44 -1.51 0.22 -4.16
N LEU A 45 -2.06 1.38 -3.90
CA LEU A 45 -2.16 2.45 -4.89
C LEU A 45 -1.65 3.77 -4.29
N GLY A 46 -1.66 4.83 -5.09
CA GLY A 46 -1.25 6.14 -4.65
C GLY A 46 0.24 6.22 -4.32
N LYS A 47 0.65 7.32 -3.70
CA LYS A 47 2.02 7.51 -3.23
C LYS A 47 2.18 6.85 -1.86
N THR A 48 2.45 5.56 -1.88
CA THR A 48 2.45 4.71 -0.69
C THR A 48 3.81 4.06 -0.50
N LYS A 49 4.34 4.17 0.71
CA LYS A 49 5.57 3.48 1.09
C LYS A 49 5.25 2.49 2.20
N ILE A 50 5.57 1.22 1.95
CA ILE A 50 5.36 0.14 2.91
C ILE A 50 6.72 -0.29 3.45
N GLY A 51 6.90 -0.19 4.77
CA GLY A 51 8.13 -0.57 5.44
C GLY A 51 8.33 -2.08 5.48
N LYS A 52 9.39 -2.51 6.15
CA LYS A 52 9.83 -3.90 6.18
C LYS A 52 8.90 -4.80 6.96
N ARG A 53 8.81 -6.05 6.54
CA ARG A 53 8.17 -7.14 7.29
C ARG A 53 6.69 -6.89 7.63
N ASN A 54 6.00 -6.10 6.83
CA ASN A 54 4.55 -5.97 6.97
C ASN A 54 3.87 -7.15 6.29
N LYS A 55 2.77 -7.61 6.89
CA LYS A 55 1.91 -8.62 6.28
C LYS A 55 0.54 -8.02 6.05
N ILE A 56 0.13 -7.99 4.79
CA ILE A 56 -1.14 -7.40 4.39
C ILE A 56 -2.06 -8.51 3.92
N TYR A 57 -3.17 -8.68 4.61
CA TYR A 57 -4.09 -9.78 4.40
C TYR A 57 -5.03 -9.50 3.23
N SER A 58 -5.66 -10.55 2.73
CA SER A 58 -6.48 -10.49 1.52
C SER A 58 -7.59 -9.44 1.60
N PHE A 59 -7.87 -8.83 0.44
CA PHE A 59 -8.93 -7.83 0.27
C PHE A 59 -8.69 -6.52 1.03
N ALA A 60 -7.47 -6.23 1.46
CA ALA A 60 -7.12 -4.93 2.00
C ALA A 60 -6.92 -3.93 0.85
N SER A 61 -7.25 -2.67 1.10
CA SER A 61 -7.08 -1.58 0.13
C SER A 61 -6.21 -0.51 0.76
N ILE A 62 -5.04 -0.29 0.18
CA ILE A 62 -3.99 0.55 0.75
C ILE A 62 -3.69 1.71 -0.20
N GLY A 63 -3.72 2.92 0.31
CA GLY A 63 -3.26 4.09 -0.44
C GLY A 63 -4.26 4.65 -1.43
N ASN A 64 -5.52 4.26 -1.38
CA ASN A 64 -6.55 4.84 -2.22
C ASN A 64 -6.78 6.31 -1.87
N GLU A 65 -7.52 7.01 -2.74
CA GLU A 65 -7.89 8.40 -2.50
C GLU A 65 -8.61 8.54 -1.16
N PRO A 66 -8.37 9.65 -0.43
CA PRO A 66 -9.12 9.90 0.81
C PRO A 66 -10.62 9.97 0.54
N GLN A 67 -11.41 9.49 1.49
CA GLN A 67 -12.87 9.55 1.42
C GLN A 67 -13.41 10.91 1.89
N ASP A 68 -12.65 11.96 1.66
CA ASP A 68 -13.01 13.32 2.03
C ASP A 68 -13.60 14.03 0.82
N LEU A 69 -14.78 14.61 0.98
CA LEU A 69 -15.47 15.34 -0.10
C LEU A 69 -14.67 16.54 -0.60
N LYS A 70 -13.69 17.00 0.17
CA LYS A 70 -12.83 18.12 -0.22
C LYS A 70 -11.61 17.69 -1.03
N TYR A 71 -11.41 16.39 -1.23
CA TYR A 71 -10.26 15.90 -1.99
C TYR A 71 -10.43 16.19 -3.47
N ASN A 72 -9.45 16.85 -4.08
CA ASN A 72 -9.45 17.23 -5.49
C ASN A 72 -8.25 16.68 -6.25
N GLY A 73 -7.72 15.53 -5.84
CA GLY A 73 -6.57 14.92 -6.51
C GLY A 73 -5.22 15.51 -6.11
N GLU A 74 -5.14 16.14 -4.95
CA GLU A 74 -3.90 16.72 -4.42
C GLU A 74 -2.83 15.65 -4.18
N ASP A 75 -1.58 16.09 -4.06
CA ASP A 75 -0.45 15.23 -3.75
C ASP A 75 -0.53 14.77 -2.29
N THR A 76 -1.12 13.61 -2.08
CA THR A 76 -1.25 13.01 -0.76
C THR A 76 -0.45 11.72 -0.70
N ARG A 77 0.02 11.35 0.50
CA ARG A 77 0.91 10.21 0.71
C ARG A 77 0.46 9.34 1.86
N LEU A 78 0.97 8.10 1.83
CA LEU A 78 0.81 7.16 2.92
C LEU A 78 2.16 6.52 3.23
N GLU A 79 2.52 6.50 4.50
CA GLU A 79 3.70 5.77 4.96
C GLU A 79 3.29 4.75 6.00
N ILE A 80 3.67 3.50 5.78
CA ILE A 80 3.43 2.41 6.73
C ILE A 80 4.79 1.99 7.29
N GLY A 81 4.92 1.98 8.60
CA GLY A 81 6.15 1.55 9.27
C GLY A 81 6.38 0.06 9.12
N ASN A 82 7.14 -0.52 10.04
CA ASN A 82 7.59 -1.91 9.92
C ASN A 82 6.76 -2.87 10.75
N ALA A 83 6.71 -4.14 10.34
CA ALA A 83 6.21 -5.27 11.12
C ALA A 83 4.74 -5.13 11.56
N ASN A 84 3.92 -4.52 10.73
CA ASN A 84 2.48 -4.44 10.98
C ASN A 84 1.77 -5.63 10.35
N LYS A 85 0.64 -6.02 10.95
CA LYS A 85 -0.29 -6.96 10.34
C LYS A 85 -1.56 -6.19 9.99
N ILE A 86 -1.78 -5.98 8.70
CA ILE A 86 -2.94 -5.26 8.20
C ILE A 86 -3.94 -6.29 7.73
N ARG A 87 -5.02 -6.41 8.48
CA ARG A 87 -5.97 -7.51 8.33
C ARG A 87 -6.89 -7.33 7.11
N GLU A 88 -7.70 -8.35 6.86
CA GLU A 88 -8.64 -8.38 5.74
C GLU A 88 -9.62 -7.22 5.80
N TYR A 89 -9.97 -6.71 4.63
CA TYR A 89 -10.94 -5.62 4.44
C TYR A 89 -10.55 -4.28 5.08
N VAL A 90 -9.31 -4.15 5.55
CA VAL A 90 -8.83 -2.86 6.06
C VAL A 90 -8.65 -1.90 4.89
N THR A 91 -9.07 -0.66 5.08
CA THR A 91 -8.86 0.42 4.12
C THR A 91 -7.98 1.47 4.77
N ILE A 92 -6.83 1.77 4.15
CA ILE A 92 -5.95 2.85 4.58
C ILE A 92 -5.77 3.78 3.40
N ASN A 93 -6.24 5.02 3.54
CA ASN A 93 -6.19 6.00 2.46
C ASN A 93 -5.00 6.94 2.61
N THR A 94 -4.61 7.58 1.50
CA THR A 94 -3.62 8.65 1.57
C THR A 94 -4.22 9.84 2.33
N GLY A 95 -3.35 10.69 2.88
CA GLY A 95 -3.82 11.85 3.64
C GLY A 95 -4.45 12.92 2.75
N THR A 96 -5.18 13.85 3.37
CA THR A 96 -5.70 15.03 2.68
C THR A 96 -4.81 16.23 2.95
N ILE A 97 -4.87 17.24 2.07
CA ILE A 97 -4.11 18.48 2.26
C ILE A 97 -4.49 19.15 3.60
N GLY A 98 -5.78 19.18 3.92
CA GLY A 98 -6.25 19.72 5.19
C GLY A 98 -5.73 18.94 6.40
N GLY A 99 -5.40 17.68 6.24
CA GLY A 99 -4.80 16.85 7.28
C GLY A 99 -3.27 16.74 7.19
N GLY A 100 -2.62 17.61 6.41
CA GLY A 100 -1.17 17.59 6.23
C GLY A 100 -0.69 16.80 5.02
N GLY A 101 -1.59 16.23 4.23
CA GLY A 101 -1.25 15.49 3.02
C GLY A 101 -0.58 14.14 3.24
N LEU A 102 -0.43 13.71 4.49
CA LEU A 102 0.29 12.47 4.83
C LEU A 102 -0.49 11.65 5.84
N THR A 103 -0.67 10.37 5.54
CA THR A 103 -1.16 9.38 6.51
C THR A 103 0.02 8.50 6.92
N LYS A 104 0.16 8.28 8.22
CA LYS A 104 1.28 7.53 8.75
C LYS A 104 0.80 6.43 9.67
N VAL A 105 1.28 5.20 9.41
CA VAL A 105 1.03 4.04 10.27
C VAL A 105 2.37 3.65 10.90
N GLY A 106 2.39 3.53 12.22
CA GLY A 106 3.62 3.23 12.94
C GLY A 106 4.09 1.78 12.78
N ASN A 107 5.01 1.35 13.64
CA ASN A 107 5.55 0.00 13.63
C ASN A 107 4.71 -0.92 14.52
N ASN A 108 4.65 -2.20 14.12
CA ASN A 108 3.93 -3.23 14.86
C ASN A 108 2.44 -2.92 15.02
#